data_954ea9c60b6ac9ea068c6fa7c9b21dde
#
_entry.id   954ea9c60b6ac9ea068c6fa7c9b21dde
#
_cell.length_a   1.000
_cell.length_b   1.000
_cell.length_c   1.000
_cell.angle_alpha   90.00
_cell.angle_beta   90.00
_cell.angle_gamma   90.00
#
_symmetry.space_group_name_H-M   'P 1'
#
loop_
_entity.id
_entity.type
_entity.pdbx_description
1 polymer ?
#
loop_
_entity_poly.entity_id
_entity_poly.type
_entity_poly.pdbx_seq_one_letter_code
_entity_poly.pdbx_strand_id
1 'polypeptide(L)'
;KDKISIKKAWARKLKEFDDLPEKFKSEIPKSLFSDILDMAVYAPKKDQNKNILFENILFLNKDNFIIFNANNEKNIVKKTFNYKDILRLKLDIILLKSKLSIDVKKEGYDLHFNTTAEPIFQNVLNLMRKKIHKFKKENEKIDISSLNYLQNINNKLFNYSKYALKYGSSDR
;
A
#
# COMPACT_ATOMS: atom_id res chain seq x y z
N LYS A 1 -26.68 -22.50 1.07
CA LYS A 1 -26.50 -21.19 0.33
C LYS A 1 -25.77 -20.12 1.18
N ASP A 2 -25.77 -20.22 2.54
CA ASP A 2 -25.31 -19.14 3.43
C ASP A 2 -23.77 -19.05 3.64
N LYS A 3 -23.05 -20.17 3.52
CA LYS A 3 -21.58 -20.18 3.73
C LYS A 3 -20.80 -19.40 2.66
N ILE A 4 -21.31 -19.27 1.43
CA ILE A 4 -20.64 -18.52 0.35
C ILE A 4 -20.82 -17.01 0.55
N SER A 5 -21.97 -16.60 1.07
CA SER A 5 -22.31 -15.20 1.36
C SER A 5 -21.40 -14.62 2.47
N ILE A 6 -21.16 -15.38 3.54
CA ILE A 6 -20.34 -14.95 4.70
C ILE A 6 -18.88 -14.74 4.29
N LYS A 7 -18.31 -15.63 3.46
CA LYS A 7 -16.91 -15.48 2.99
C LYS A 7 -16.71 -14.22 2.13
N LYS A 8 -17.73 -13.79 1.38
CA LYS A 8 -17.66 -12.57 0.55
C LYS A 8 -17.61 -11.27 1.36
N ALA A 9 -18.09 -11.28 2.61
CA ALA A 9 -18.10 -10.12 3.49
C ALA A 9 -16.77 -9.88 4.24
N TRP A 10 -15.81 -10.81 4.15
CA TRP A 10 -14.54 -10.73 4.89
C TRP A 10 -13.41 -10.15 4.04
N ALA A 11 -12.41 -9.60 4.73
CA ALA A 11 -11.17 -9.18 4.09
C ALA A 11 -10.51 -10.39 3.41
N ARG A 12 -10.09 -10.22 2.15
CA ARG A 12 -9.54 -11.31 1.33
C ARG A 12 -8.65 -10.82 0.21
N LYS A 13 -7.81 -11.71 -0.30
CA LYS A 13 -7.12 -11.51 -1.57
C LYS A 13 -8.12 -11.68 -2.71
N LEU A 14 -8.04 -10.80 -3.70
CA LEU A 14 -8.77 -10.89 -4.96
C LEU A 14 -7.84 -11.50 -6.01
N LYS A 15 -8.26 -12.58 -6.65
CA LYS A 15 -7.47 -13.28 -7.69
C LYS A 15 -7.93 -12.89 -9.09
N GLU A 16 -9.22 -12.67 -9.24
CA GLU A 16 -9.87 -12.41 -10.52
C GLU A 16 -11.01 -11.40 -10.37
N PHE A 17 -11.50 -10.90 -11.49
CA PHE A 17 -12.57 -9.91 -11.51
C PHE A 17 -13.85 -10.38 -10.80
N ASP A 18 -14.16 -11.67 -10.88
CA ASP A 18 -15.38 -12.23 -10.28
C ASP A 18 -15.33 -12.30 -8.74
N ASP A 19 -14.13 -12.19 -8.15
CA ASP A 19 -13.95 -12.06 -6.71
C ASP A 19 -14.39 -10.70 -6.16
N LEU A 20 -14.59 -9.69 -7.03
CA LEU A 20 -15.01 -8.36 -6.61
C LEU A 20 -16.43 -8.38 -6.02
N PRO A 21 -16.70 -7.59 -4.96
CA PRO A 21 -18.05 -7.28 -4.55
C PRO A 21 -18.83 -6.60 -5.70
N GLU A 22 -20.09 -6.95 -5.90
CA GLU A 22 -20.91 -6.50 -7.04
C GLU A 22 -20.85 -4.98 -7.27
N LYS A 23 -20.93 -4.19 -6.21
CA LYS A 23 -20.89 -2.73 -6.30
C LYS A 23 -19.60 -2.17 -6.91
N PHE A 24 -18.49 -2.88 -6.85
CA PHE A 24 -17.22 -2.45 -7.43
C PHE A 24 -17.04 -2.88 -8.88
N LYS A 25 -17.83 -3.84 -9.37
CA LYS A 25 -17.69 -4.38 -10.72
C LYS A 25 -18.00 -3.36 -11.81
N SER A 26 -18.88 -2.37 -11.53
CA SER A 26 -19.17 -1.28 -12.45
C SER A 26 -18.02 -0.28 -12.60
N GLU A 27 -17.22 -0.11 -11.55
CA GLU A 27 -16.17 0.92 -11.47
C GLU A 27 -14.77 0.39 -11.74
N ILE A 28 -14.56 -0.91 -11.58
CA ILE A 28 -13.27 -1.57 -11.74
C ILE A 28 -13.23 -2.33 -13.07
N PRO A 29 -12.42 -1.90 -14.05
CA PRO A 29 -12.30 -2.61 -15.31
C PRO A 29 -11.57 -3.95 -15.13
N LYS A 30 -11.98 -4.97 -15.90
CA LYS A 30 -11.34 -6.31 -15.89
C LYS A 30 -9.84 -6.25 -16.20
N SER A 31 -9.40 -5.26 -16.97
CA SER A 31 -7.99 -5.05 -17.34
C SER A 31 -7.06 -4.78 -16.15
N LEU A 32 -7.59 -4.41 -14.98
CA LEU A 32 -6.77 -4.27 -13.76
C LEU A 32 -6.30 -5.62 -13.20
N PHE A 33 -6.93 -6.73 -13.58
CA PHE A 33 -6.51 -8.10 -13.25
C PHE A 33 -5.57 -8.67 -14.33
N SER A 34 -4.66 -7.85 -14.86
CA SER A 34 -3.66 -8.22 -15.86
C SER A 34 -2.33 -8.64 -15.21
N ASP A 35 -1.37 -9.05 -16.04
CA ASP A 35 -0.02 -9.48 -15.63
C ASP A 35 0.81 -8.40 -14.89
N ILE A 36 0.35 -7.14 -14.89
CA ILE A 36 0.99 -6.03 -14.17
C ILE A 36 0.62 -6.03 -12.68
N LEU A 37 -0.44 -6.76 -12.32
CA LEU A 37 -0.94 -6.82 -10.96
C LEU A 37 -0.11 -7.78 -10.09
N ASP A 38 0.56 -7.26 -9.07
CA ASP A 38 1.25 -8.09 -8.08
C ASP A 38 0.28 -8.67 -7.04
N MET A 39 -0.68 -7.86 -6.61
CA MET A 39 -1.65 -8.26 -5.59
C MET A 39 -2.87 -7.33 -5.56
N ALA A 40 -4.05 -7.90 -5.36
CA ALA A 40 -5.26 -7.14 -5.02
C ALA A 40 -5.88 -7.68 -3.73
N VAL A 41 -6.37 -6.77 -2.88
CA VAL A 41 -7.02 -7.12 -1.62
C VAL A 41 -8.27 -6.30 -1.38
N TYR A 42 -9.24 -6.93 -0.77
CA TYR A 42 -10.49 -6.34 -0.33
C TYR A 42 -10.49 -6.18 1.19
N ALA A 43 -10.82 -4.99 1.65
CA ALA A 43 -11.05 -4.67 3.06
C ALA A 43 -12.50 -4.22 3.24
N PRO A 44 -13.32 -4.97 3.98
CA PRO A 44 -14.74 -4.70 4.12
C PRO A 44 -15.02 -3.45 4.95
N LYS A 45 -16.20 -2.90 4.78
CA LYS A 45 -16.78 -1.90 5.68
C LYS A 45 -16.81 -2.46 7.11
N LYS A 46 -16.44 -1.65 8.08
CA LYS A 46 -16.57 -1.98 9.50
C LYS A 46 -17.42 -0.93 10.19
N ASP A 47 -18.46 -1.38 10.89
CA ASP A 47 -19.23 -0.54 11.79
C ASP A 47 -18.51 -0.48 13.15
N GLN A 48 -18.14 0.72 13.58
CA GLN A 48 -17.65 0.97 14.93
C GLN A 48 -18.42 2.14 15.53
N ASN A 49 -19.35 1.87 16.43
CA ASN A 49 -20.02 2.88 17.28
C ASN A 49 -20.41 4.16 16.52
N LYS A 50 -21.22 4.04 15.47
CA LYS A 50 -21.69 5.14 14.59
C LYS A 50 -20.65 5.75 13.64
N ASN A 51 -19.37 5.37 13.70
CA ASN A 51 -18.40 5.76 12.68
C ASN A 51 -18.38 4.71 11.56
N ILE A 52 -18.92 5.10 10.41
CA ILE A 52 -18.93 4.25 9.22
C ILE A 52 -17.51 4.25 8.65
N LEU A 53 -16.81 3.13 8.80
CA LEU A 53 -15.52 2.92 8.17
C LEU A 53 -15.73 2.44 6.74
N PHE A 54 -15.04 3.08 5.82
CA PHE A 54 -15.18 2.86 4.40
C PHE A 54 -14.71 1.47 3.98
N GLU A 55 -15.33 0.96 2.93
CA GLU A 55 -14.93 -0.26 2.25
C GLU A 55 -13.86 0.07 1.21
N ASN A 56 -12.78 -0.70 1.18
CA ASN A 56 -11.65 -0.43 0.32
C ASN A 56 -11.25 -1.64 -0.51
N ILE A 57 -10.82 -1.37 -1.75
CA ILE A 57 -10.06 -2.33 -2.56
C ILE A 57 -8.72 -1.70 -2.90
N LEU A 58 -7.65 -2.42 -2.61
CA LEU A 58 -6.28 -2.02 -2.89
C LEU A 58 -5.71 -2.92 -3.98
N PHE A 59 -5.25 -2.32 -5.08
CA PHE A 59 -4.47 -2.95 -6.13
C PHE A 59 -3.01 -2.52 -6.02
N LEU A 60 -2.10 -3.48 -5.94
CA LEU A 60 -0.66 -3.27 -5.98
C LEU A 60 -0.13 -3.64 -7.35
N ASN A 61 0.30 -2.66 -8.12
CA ASN A 61 0.96 -2.86 -9.41
C ASN A 61 2.48 -2.71 -9.26
N LYS A 62 3.21 -2.92 -10.36
CA LYS A 62 4.67 -2.82 -10.38
C LYS A 62 5.18 -1.46 -9.89
N ASP A 63 4.62 -0.34 -10.38
CA ASP A 63 5.17 1.00 -10.17
C ASP A 63 4.24 1.93 -9.37
N ASN A 64 2.97 1.56 -9.21
CA ASN A 64 1.96 2.32 -8.50
C ASN A 64 1.00 1.42 -7.75
N PHE A 65 0.16 2.02 -6.90
CA PHE A 65 -0.97 1.34 -6.29
C PHE A 65 -2.24 2.15 -6.46
N ILE A 66 -3.37 1.46 -6.47
CA ILE A 66 -4.68 2.04 -6.68
C ILE A 66 -5.56 1.68 -5.50
N ILE A 67 -6.24 2.67 -4.93
CA ILE A 67 -7.24 2.48 -3.90
C ILE A 67 -8.60 2.86 -4.47
N PHE A 68 -9.55 1.94 -4.39
CA PHE A 68 -10.96 2.21 -4.58
C PHE A 68 -11.62 2.26 -3.20
N ASN A 69 -12.13 3.42 -2.85
CA ASN A 69 -12.77 3.69 -1.57
C ASN A 69 -14.27 3.93 -1.78
N ALA A 70 -15.12 3.14 -1.13
CA ALA A 70 -16.56 3.31 -1.15
C ALA A 70 -17.02 4.11 0.05
N ASN A 71 -17.27 5.40 -0.13
CA ASN A 71 -17.76 6.32 0.91
C ASN A 71 -19.21 6.04 1.30
N ASN A 72 -20.04 5.66 0.32
CA ASN A 72 -21.43 5.25 0.47
C ASN A 72 -21.72 4.13 -0.53
N GLU A 73 -22.88 3.54 -0.47
CA GLU A 73 -23.27 2.44 -1.38
C GLU A 73 -23.19 2.83 -2.87
N LYS A 74 -23.20 4.14 -3.20
CA LYS A 74 -23.26 4.65 -4.58
C LYS A 74 -22.01 5.40 -5.04
N ASN A 75 -21.09 5.80 -4.14
CA ASN A 75 -19.93 6.61 -4.53
C ASN A 75 -18.63 5.85 -4.26
N ILE A 76 -18.02 5.35 -5.33
CA ILE A 76 -16.70 4.74 -5.30
C ILE A 76 -15.69 5.75 -5.86
N VAL A 77 -14.72 6.11 -5.05
CA VAL A 77 -13.64 7.01 -5.44
C VAL A 77 -12.40 6.19 -5.76
N LYS A 78 -11.89 6.34 -6.99
CA LYS A 78 -10.62 5.74 -7.43
C LYS A 78 -9.50 6.76 -7.22
N LYS A 79 -8.42 6.34 -6.58
CA LYS A 79 -7.18 7.11 -6.47
C LYS A 79 -5.97 6.25 -6.80
N THR A 80 -5.03 6.85 -7.55
CA THR A 80 -3.79 6.19 -7.96
C THR A 80 -2.61 6.94 -7.35
N PHE A 81 -1.67 6.20 -6.75
CA PHE A 81 -0.50 6.74 -6.07
C PHE A 81 0.77 6.03 -6.49
N ASN A 82 1.89 6.74 -6.48
CA ASN A 82 3.21 6.13 -6.59
C ASN A 82 3.70 5.68 -5.20
N TYR A 83 4.50 4.61 -5.13
CA TYR A 83 5.08 4.14 -3.87
C TYR A 83 6.00 5.17 -3.21
N LYS A 84 6.64 6.04 -3.99
CA LYS A 84 7.47 7.16 -3.50
C LYS A 84 6.68 8.21 -2.70
N ASP A 85 5.37 8.29 -2.90
CA ASP A 85 4.50 9.28 -2.26
C ASP A 85 4.01 8.81 -0.88
N ILE A 86 4.33 7.57 -0.48
CA ILE A 86 3.96 7.03 0.83
C ILE A 86 4.82 7.69 1.91
N LEU A 87 4.17 8.34 2.86
CA LEU A 87 4.79 8.97 4.02
C LEU A 87 4.88 8.02 5.20
N ARG A 88 3.82 7.22 5.40
CA ARG A 88 3.75 6.24 6.49
C ARG A 88 3.00 5.00 6.04
N LEU A 89 3.53 3.84 6.46
CA LEU A 89 2.92 2.54 6.27
C LEU A 89 2.96 1.80 7.60
N LYS A 90 1.79 1.54 8.19
CA LYS A 90 1.68 0.93 9.52
C LYS A 90 0.67 -0.19 9.51
N LEU A 91 1.02 -1.33 10.11
CA LEU A 91 0.14 -2.46 10.36
C LEU A 91 -0.12 -2.54 11.86
N ASP A 92 -1.35 -2.30 12.28
CA ASP A 92 -1.81 -2.46 13.66
C ASP A 92 -2.59 -3.76 13.76
N ILE A 93 -2.11 -4.67 14.60
CA ILE A 93 -2.75 -5.96 14.86
C ILE A 93 -3.31 -5.91 16.29
N ILE A 94 -4.61 -5.71 16.37
CA ILE A 94 -5.35 -5.68 17.64
C ILE A 94 -6.50 -6.69 17.49
N LEU A 95 -6.73 -7.49 18.51
CA LEU A 95 -7.79 -8.50 18.51
C LEU A 95 -9.10 -7.92 17.94
N LEU A 96 -9.62 -8.49 16.87
CA LEU A 96 -10.83 -8.09 16.15
C LEU A 96 -10.81 -6.68 15.47
N LYS A 97 -9.73 -5.91 15.60
CA LYS A 97 -9.66 -4.51 15.10
C LYS A 97 -8.38 -4.21 14.34
N SER A 98 -7.85 -5.17 13.61
CA SER A 98 -6.63 -4.98 12.85
C SER A 98 -6.82 -4.04 11.67
N LYS A 99 -5.79 -3.27 11.34
CA LYS A 99 -5.82 -2.36 10.19
C LYS A 99 -4.44 -2.15 9.58
N LEU A 100 -4.42 -1.94 8.27
CA LEU A 100 -3.29 -1.40 7.53
C LEU A 100 -3.56 0.08 7.24
N SER A 101 -2.73 0.95 7.79
CA SER A 101 -2.77 2.40 7.54
C SER A 101 -1.75 2.78 6.48
N ILE A 102 -2.19 3.52 5.47
CA ILE A 102 -1.37 4.03 4.36
C ILE A 102 -1.57 5.53 4.30
N ASP A 103 -0.56 6.31 4.68
CA ASP A 103 -0.59 7.76 4.56
C ASP A 103 0.19 8.18 3.31
N VAL A 104 -0.45 8.94 2.44
CA VAL A 104 0.10 9.43 1.18
C VAL A 104 -0.11 10.93 1.09
N LYS A 105 0.98 11.71 1.12
CA LYS A 105 0.91 13.17 1.06
C LYS A 105 -0.03 13.75 2.13
N LYS A 106 -1.22 14.23 1.74
CA LYS A 106 -2.22 14.82 2.64
C LYS A 106 -3.40 13.90 2.95
N GLU A 107 -3.34 12.64 2.49
CA GLU A 107 -4.45 11.69 2.60
C GLU A 107 -4.02 10.45 3.38
N GLY A 108 -4.95 9.89 4.17
CA GLY A 108 -4.76 8.65 4.91
C GLY A 108 -5.84 7.63 4.56
N TYR A 109 -5.46 6.37 4.46
CA TYR A 109 -6.35 5.24 4.19
C TYR A 109 -6.14 4.16 5.25
N ASP A 110 -7.23 3.78 5.91
CA ASP A 110 -7.25 2.67 6.86
C ASP A 110 -8.03 1.49 6.24
N LEU A 111 -7.31 0.40 5.96
CA LEU A 111 -7.89 -0.84 5.49
C LEU A 111 -8.09 -1.77 6.68
N HIS A 112 -9.34 -1.91 7.13
CA HIS A 112 -9.68 -2.75 8.27
C HIS A 112 -9.85 -4.21 7.89
N PHE A 113 -9.40 -5.10 8.75
CA PHE A 113 -9.52 -6.54 8.56
C PHE A 113 -9.64 -7.28 9.90
N ASN A 114 -10.07 -8.52 9.84
CA ASN A 114 -10.06 -9.44 10.98
C ASN A 114 -8.72 -10.17 11.07
N THR A 115 -8.37 -10.70 12.23
CA THR A 115 -7.10 -11.40 12.48
C THR A 115 -6.85 -12.57 11.53
N THR A 116 -7.90 -13.24 11.03
CA THR A 116 -7.76 -14.34 10.06
C THR A 116 -7.18 -13.89 8.71
N ALA A 117 -7.31 -12.60 8.36
CA ALA A 117 -6.74 -12.01 7.16
C ALA A 117 -5.34 -11.39 7.39
N GLU A 118 -4.79 -11.46 8.60
CA GLU A 118 -3.47 -10.91 8.93
C GLU A 118 -2.37 -11.35 7.97
N PRO A 119 -2.22 -12.64 7.59
CA PRO A 119 -1.18 -13.06 6.66
C PRO A 119 -1.28 -12.36 5.30
N ILE A 120 -2.49 -12.05 4.85
CA ILE A 120 -2.73 -11.34 3.59
C ILE A 120 -2.19 -9.91 3.70
N PHE A 121 -2.55 -9.18 4.77
CA PHE A 121 -2.13 -7.80 4.98
C PHE A 121 -0.64 -7.67 5.36
N GLN A 122 -0.07 -8.68 6.00
CA GLN A 122 1.39 -8.76 6.18
C GLN A 122 2.11 -8.88 4.84
N ASN A 123 1.59 -9.67 3.90
CA ASN A 123 2.12 -9.75 2.54
C ASN A 123 1.99 -8.43 1.77
N VAL A 124 0.84 -7.73 1.90
CA VAL A 124 0.65 -6.38 1.35
C VAL A 124 1.73 -5.43 1.87
N LEU A 125 1.91 -5.38 3.19
CA LEU A 125 2.93 -4.55 3.85
C LEU A 125 4.33 -4.83 3.30
N ASN A 126 4.72 -6.11 3.22
CA ASN A 126 6.02 -6.53 2.74
C ASN A 126 6.25 -6.17 1.27
N LEU A 127 5.24 -6.35 0.41
CA LEU A 127 5.31 -5.96 -1.00
C LEU A 127 5.46 -4.44 -1.14
N MET A 128 4.66 -3.66 -0.42
CA MET A 128 4.75 -2.19 -0.45
C MET A 128 6.12 -1.70 0.03
N ARG A 129 6.65 -2.26 1.13
CA ARG A 129 7.99 -1.94 1.65
C ARG A 129 9.09 -2.22 0.63
N LYS A 130 9.06 -3.39 -0.03
CA LYS A 130 10.02 -3.72 -1.09
C LYS A 130 9.99 -2.71 -2.22
N LYS A 131 8.81 -2.24 -2.63
CA LYS A 131 8.64 -1.26 -3.69
C LYS A 131 9.14 0.13 -3.25
N ILE A 132 8.83 0.57 -2.04
CA ILE A 132 9.35 1.82 -1.47
C ILE A 132 10.89 1.80 -1.43
N HIS A 133 11.49 0.70 -0.96
CA HIS A 133 12.94 0.54 -0.94
C HIS A 133 13.57 0.61 -2.32
N LYS A 134 12.95 -0.02 -3.33
CA LYS A 134 13.43 0.04 -4.70
C LYS A 134 13.51 1.48 -5.20
N PHE A 135 12.46 2.28 -5.00
CA PHE A 135 12.42 3.69 -5.40
C PHE A 135 13.44 4.56 -4.64
N LYS A 136 13.64 4.31 -3.33
CA LYS A 136 14.68 5.01 -2.56
C LYS A 136 16.07 4.71 -3.11
N LYS A 137 16.39 3.44 -3.37
CA LYS A 137 17.69 3.01 -3.88
C LYS A 137 18.00 3.55 -5.30
N GLU A 138 16.99 3.68 -6.14
CA GLU A 138 17.12 4.31 -7.46
C GLU A 138 17.42 5.82 -7.32
N ASN A 139 16.81 6.52 -6.37
CA ASN A 139 17.07 7.93 -6.09
C ASN A 139 18.42 8.16 -5.39
N GLU A 140 18.86 7.25 -4.52
CA GLU A 140 20.20 7.33 -3.88
C GLU A 140 21.34 7.21 -4.90
N LYS A 141 21.14 6.45 -6.00
CA LYS A 141 22.11 6.40 -7.11
C LYS A 141 22.25 7.74 -7.84
N ILE A 142 21.20 8.55 -7.88
CA ILE A 142 21.22 9.89 -8.49
C ILE A 142 21.95 10.87 -7.57
N ASP A 143 21.82 10.71 -6.26
CA ASP A 143 22.43 11.64 -5.28
C ASP A 143 23.96 11.46 -5.16
N ILE A 144 24.47 10.24 -5.38
CA ILE A 144 25.93 10.00 -5.37
C ILE A 144 26.64 10.76 -6.51
N SER A 145 25.98 10.99 -7.64
CA SER A 145 26.57 11.77 -8.73
C SER A 145 26.69 13.26 -8.39
N SER A 146 25.78 13.80 -7.57
CA SER A 146 25.82 15.19 -7.10
C SER A 146 26.89 15.40 -6.01
N LEU A 147 27.32 14.33 -5.33
CA LEU A 147 28.40 14.39 -4.32
C LEU A 147 29.79 14.47 -4.96
N ASN A 148 29.95 14.12 -6.24
CA ASN A 148 31.26 14.21 -6.92
C ASN A 148 31.81 15.64 -6.95
N TYR A 149 30.93 16.63 -6.89
CA TYR A 149 31.33 18.03 -6.78
C TYR A 149 31.98 18.32 -5.40
N LEU A 150 31.56 17.68 -4.31
CA LEU A 150 32.14 17.82 -2.97
C LEU A 150 33.55 17.22 -2.87
N GLN A 151 33.90 16.26 -3.75
CA GLN A 151 35.23 15.66 -3.80
C GLN A 151 36.30 16.70 -4.16
N ASN A 152 35.94 17.66 -5.02
CA ASN A 152 36.85 18.74 -5.44
C ASN A 152 37.04 19.83 -4.37
N ILE A 153 36.12 19.91 -3.38
CA ILE A 153 36.16 20.91 -2.33
C ILE A 153 36.86 20.34 -1.07
N ASN A 154 36.47 19.11 -0.66
CA ASN A 154 37.07 18.50 0.53
C ASN A 154 36.86 16.97 0.53
N ASN A 155 37.96 16.22 0.34
CA ASN A 155 37.97 14.76 0.33
C ASN A 155 37.45 14.12 1.63
N LYS A 156 37.67 14.74 2.80
CA LYS A 156 37.14 14.21 4.08
C LYS A 156 35.62 14.31 4.13
N LEU A 157 35.05 15.46 3.78
CA LEU A 157 33.60 15.68 3.74
C LEU A 157 32.92 14.73 2.75
N PHE A 158 33.52 14.54 1.58
CA PHE A 158 33.03 13.59 0.57
C PHE A 158 32.99 12.15 1.11
N ASN A 159 34.06 11.71 1.77
CA ASN A 159 34.12 10.36 2.35
C ASN A 159 33.11 10.17 3.49
N TYR A 160 32.92 11.18 4.36
CA TYR A 160 31.91 11.15 5.42
C TYR A 160 30.49 11.08 4.84
N SER A 161 30.18 11.88 3.81
CA SER A 161 28.87 11.89 3.17
C SER A 161 28.57 10.56 2.48
N LYS A 162 29.57 9.99 1.78
CA LYS A 162 29.49 8.68 1.14
C LYS A 162 29.27 7.54 2.16
N TYR A 163 29.95 7.63 3.31
CA TYR A 163 29.82 6.68 4.40
C TYR A 163 28.44 6.76 5.05
N ALA A 164 27.95 7.97 5.34
CA ALA A 164 26.61 8.19 5.89
C ALA A 164 25.50 7.68 4.97
N LEU A 165 25.62 7.88 3.64
CA LEU A 165 24.66 7.37 2.65
C LEU A 165 24.72 5.84 2.53
N LYS A 166 25.90 5.23 2.68
CA LYS A 166 26.06 3.78 2.53
C LYS A 166 25.61 2.99 3.76
N TYR A 167 25.80 3.56 4.96
CA TYR A 167 25.59 2.87 6.24
C TYR A 167 24.50 3.50 7.12
N GLY A 168 24.15 4.76 6.92
CA GLY A 168 23.09 5.43 7.67
C GLY A 168 21.65 4.98 7.37
N SER A 169 21.47 4.15 6.36
CA SER A 169 20.17 3.55 5.97
C SER A 169 19.93 2.15 6.56
N SER A 170 20.90 1.58 7.29
CA SER A 170 20.79 0.23 7.84
C SER A 170 20.22 0.13 9.26
N ASP A 171 20.09 1.27 9.98
CA ASP A 171 19.56 1.32 11.34
C ASP A 171 18.32 2.19 11.46
N ARG A 172 17.18 1.72 10.87
CA ARG A 172 15.83 2.11 11.34
C ARG A 172 14.78 1.11 10.89
#